data_03e9d7e3b6f3635b19e4714fe1a3d88c
#
_entry.id   03e9d7e3b6f3635b19e4714fe1a3d88c
#
_cell.length_a   1.000
_cell.length_b   1.000
_cell.length_c   1.000
_cell.angle_alpha   90.00
_cell.angle_beta   90.00
_cell.angle_gamma   90.00
#
_symmetry.space_group_name_H-M   'P 1'
#
loop_
_entity.id
_entity.type
_entity.pdbx_description
1 polymer ?
#
loop_
_entity_poly.entity_id
_entity_poly.type
_entity_poly.pdbx_seq_one_letter_code
_entity_poly.pdbx_strand_id
1 'polypeptide(L)'
;MSRWMWFLPAAALASLAGCGGSIHSADEKYYLVSAATKMEYWDEAAAGVAQAGSQLGVIAQAVGPETYDTKGEHEQFRSLLSKKPTGIAVSAGDPATLKDDIDAAITQGIPVITMDSDAPDSKRLFFIGTDNYKAGLMGGRLVANRLGGKGNVLIFTFPEQPNLKERLQGYRDIFAEHPGIHIAEIVDAKGDPGVIFDRTMQAVEKKEPVDAFICLVSIAAPEVADVLTRKQVTGKLVMGMDADERTLEGIQSGVITATLGQKPFTMAFLAIKMLDDLHHHPPVSLLLDFARDSFSPLPTFVDTGVTLIDKSNIAAYLQTQKAAKTKK
;
A
#
# COMPACT_ATOMS: atom_id res chain seq x y z
N MET A 1 -31.20 59.68 59.11
CA MET A 1 -31.38 59.25 57.70
C MET A 1 -30.03 58.83 57.21
N SER A 2 -29.70 57.55 57.26
CA SER A 2 -28.36 56.99 56.92
C SER A 2 -28.52 56.16 55.65
N ARG A 3 -27.81 56.59 54.59
CA ARG A 3 -27.75 55.88 53.28
C ARG A 3 -26.56 54.92 53.29
N TRP A 4 -26.82 53.64 53.32
CA TRP A 4 -25.82 52.58 53.14
C TRP A 4 -25.64 52.40 51.63
N MET A 5 -24.43 52.67 51.11
CA MET A 5 -23.99 52.29 49.78
C MET A 5 -23.36 50.89 49.83
N TRP A 6 -23.98 49.97 49.06
CA TRP A 6 -23.45 48.63 48.84
C TRP A 6 -22.37 48.68 47.75
N PHE A 7 -21.15 48.37 48.06
CA PHE A 7 -20.11 48.08 47.09
C PHE A 7 -20.18 46.62 46.74
N LEU A 8 -20.51 46.28 45.47
CA LEU A 8 -20.37 44.97 44.89
C LEU A 8 -18.90 44.82 44.37
N PRO A 9 -18.16 43.75 44.75
CA PRO A 9 -16.86 43.50 44.14
C PRO A 9 -17.08 42.94 42.73
N ALA A 10 -16.54 43.59 41.72
CA ALA A 10 -16.44 43.06 40.37
C ALA A 10 -15.46 41.89 40.36
N ALA A 11 -15.96 40.67 40.27
CA ALA A 11 -15.16 39.47 40.03
C ALA A 11 -14.62 39.54 38.61
N ALA A 12 -13.32 39.80 38.47
CA ALA A 12 -12.60 39.68 37.24
C ALA A 12 -12.50 38.19 36.86
N LEU A 13 -13.31 37.74 35.88
CA LEU A 13 -13.10 36.47 35.22
C LEU A 13 -11.81 36.59 34.40
N ALA A 14 -10.70 36.11 34.93
CA ALA A 14 -9.50 35.83 34.18
C ALA A 14 -9.81 34.64 33.28
N SER A 15 -10.11 34.91 32.00
CA SER A 15 -10.12 33.91 30.95
C SER A 15 -8.73 33.33 30.80
N LEU A 16 -8.52 32.14 31.34
CA LEU A 16 -7.39 31.29 31.04
C LEU A 16 -7.54 30.89 29.55
N ALA A 17 -7.09 31.76 28.66
CA ALA A 17 -6.72 31.38 27.31
C ALA A 17 -5.49 30.44 27.46
N GLY A 18 -5.77 29.16 27.60
CA GLY A 18 -4.75 28.12 27.46
C GLY A 18 -4.22 28.23 26.03
N CYS A 19 -3.09 28.90 25.87
CA CYS A 19 -2.23 28.73 24.70
C CYS A 19 -1.68 27.29 24.77
N GLY A 20 -2.47 26.30 24.36
CA GLY A 20 -1.96 25.03 23.92
C GLY A 20 -1.18 25.33 22.63
N GLY A 21 0.11 25.67 22.75
CA GLY A 21 1.00 25.71 21.59
C GLY A 21 0.90 24.34 20.89
N SER A 22 0.81 24.34 19.56
CA SER A 22 0.94 23.11 18.80
C SER A 22 2.22 22.40 19.24
N ILE A 23 2.14 21.12 19.54
CA ILE A 23 3.32 20.28 19.81
C ILE A 23 4.18 20.15 18.55
N HIS A 24 3.60 20.42 17.38
CA HIS A 24 4.24 20.30 16.06
C HIS A 24 4.90 21.62 15.66
N SER A 25 6.08 21.49 15.04
CA SER A 25 6.81 22.59 14.39
C SER A 25 6.53 22.58 12.89
N ALA A 26 6.45 23.77 12.28
CA ALA A 26 6.33 23.90 10.83
C ALA A 26 7.57 23.35 10.06
N ASP A 27 8.67 23.09 10.76
CA ASP A 27 9.89 22.51 10.18
C ASP A 27 9.88 20.98 10.13
N GLU A 28 8.91 20.34 10.77
CA GLU A 28 8.78 18.89 10.74
C GLU A 28 8.40 18.40 9.33
N LYS A 29 9.19 17.44 8.83
CA LYS A 29 9.08 16.94 7.45
C LYS A 29 9.06 15.41 7.44
N TYR A 30 7.95 14.89 6.95
CA TYR A 30 7.76 13.46 6.76
C TYR A 30 7.66 13.13 5.28
N TYR A 31 8.25 12.02 4.88
CA TYR A 31 8.24 11.60 3.49
C TYR A 31 7.75 10.17 3.36
N LEU A 32 6.99 9.92 2.29
CA LEU A 32 6.78 8.59 1.74
C LEU A 32 7.58 8.46 0.46
N VAL A 33 8.51 7.50 0.41
CA VAL A 33 9.32 7.19 -0.78
C VAL A 33 8.79 5.93 -1.43
N SER A 34 8.64 5.94 -2.75
CA SER A 34 8.19 4.77 -3.54
C SER A 34 8.89 4.70 -4.88
N ALA A 35 8.93 3.51 -5.47
CA ALA A 35 9.56 3.25 -6.78
C ALA A 35 8.73 3.76 -7.97
N ALA A 36 7.50 4.25 -7.74
CA ALA A 36 6.65 4.89 -8.75
C ALA A 36 5.70 5.88 -8.07
N THR A 37 5.41 7.02 -8.71
CA THR A 37 4.50 8.03 -8.17
C THR A 37 3.31 8.33 -9.08
N LYS A 38 3.34 7.92 -10.35
CA LYS A 38 2.29 8.17 -11.35
C LYS A 38 1.45 6.91 -11.63
N MET A 39 0.95 6.30 -10.56
CA MET A 39 0.00 5.19 -10.62
C MET A 39 -1.14 5.49 -9.65
N GLU A 40 -2.37 5.12 -10.00
CA GLU A 40 -3.57 5.38 -9.18
C GLU A 40 -3.42 4.89 -7.73
N TYR A 41 -2.76 3.75 -7.53
CA TYR A 41 -2.39 3.23 -6.21
C TYR A 41 -1.58 4.25 -5.38
N TRP A 42 -0.58 4.88 -6.00
CA TRP A 42 0.28 5.84 -5.33
C TRP A 42 -0.37 7.22 -5.19
N ASP A 43 -1.32 7.58 -6.07
CA ASP A 43 -2.15 8.78 -5.90
C ASP A 43 -3.02 8.66 -4.63
N GLU A 44 -3.59 7.48 -4.35
CA GLU A 44 -4.32 7.22 -3.12
C GLU A 44 -3.40 7.27 -1.88
N ALA A 45 -2.21 6.70 -1.96
CA ALA A 45 -1.22 6.78 -0.88
C ALA A 45 -0.80 8.24 -0.62
N ALA A 46 -0.51 9.02 -1.67
CA ALA A 46 -0.17 10.43 -1.56
C ALA A 46 -1.28 11.26 -0.93
N ALA A 47 -2.56 10.94 -1.22
CA ALA A 47 -3.70 11.57 -0.56
C ALA A 47 -3.72 11.26 0.96
N GLY A 48 -3.36 10.04 1.36
CA GLY A 48 -3.20 9.65 2.77
C GLY A 48 -2.10 10.45 3.47
N VAL A 49 -0.94 10.58 2.83
CA VAL A 49 0.19 11.42 3.31
C VAL A 49 -0.26 12.87 3.50
N ALA A 50 -0.89 13.46 2.48
CA ALA A 50 -1.34 14.84 2.51
C ALA A 50 -2.37 15.09 3.62
N GLN A 51 -3.32 14.18 3.81
CA GLN A 51 -4.31 14.29 4.87
C GLN A 51 -3.68 14.20 6.26
N ALA A 52 -2.73 13.28 6.47
CA ALA A 52 -2.02 13.17 7.73
C ALA A 52 -1.24 14.46 8.03
N GLY A 53 -0.47 14.96 7.06
CA GLY A 53 0.27 16.22 7.19
C GLY A 53 -0.63 17.41 7.52
N SER A 54 -1.78 17.53 6.83
CA SER A 54 -2.77 18.56 7.11
C SER A 54 -3.34 18.50 8.53
N GLN A 55 -3.66 17.28 9.01
CA GLN A 55 -4.18 17.10 10.38
C GLN A 55 -3.16 17.40 11.48
N LEU A 56 -1.88 17.15 11.20
CA LEU A 56 -0.79 17.40 12.13
C LEU A 56 -0.28 18.85 12.05
N GLY A 57 -0.54 19.54 10.94
CA GLY A 57 0.01 20.87 10.69
C GLY A 57 1.51 20.85 10.32
N VAL A 58 1.98 19.77 9.71
CA VAL A 58 3.38 19.49 9.34
C VAL A 58 3.53 19.31 7.82
N ILE A 59 4.77 19.30 7.33
CA ILE A 59 5.05 19.00 5.93
C ILE A 59 5.11 17.49 5.74
N ALA A 60 4.19 16.92 4.95
CA ALA A 60 4.20 15.52 4.57
C ALA A 60 4.08 15.38 3.05
N GLN A 61 4.98 14.63 2.42
CA GLN A 61 5.09 14.51 0.96
C GLN A 61 5.36 13.07 0.52
N ALA A 62 4.68 12.64 -0.55
CA ALA A 62 5.05 11.45 -1.30
C ALA A 62 6.03 11.84 -2.41
N VAL A 63 7.13 11.09 -2.54
CA VAL A 63 8.22 11.38 -3.49
C VAL A 63 8.78 10.09 -4.08
N GLY A 64 9.37 10.20 -5.27
CA GLY A 64 9.96 9.07 -5.99
C GLY A 64 9.96 9.33 -7.49
N PRO A 65 10.45 8.38 -8.31
CA PRO A 65 10.35 8.45 -9.76
C PRO A 65 8.89 8.41 -10.24
N GLU A 66 8.64 8.95 -11.43
CA GLU A 66 7.28 8.95 -12.00
C GLU A 66 6.84 7.54 -12.43
N THR A 67 7.71 6.82 -13.08
CA THR A 67 7.52 5.43 -13.52
C THR A 67 8.31 4.47 -12.64
N TYR A 68 7.97 3.18 -12.68
CA TYR A 68 8.63 2.18 -11.84
C TYR A 68 10.14 2.13 -12.07
N ASP A 69 10.90 2.56 -11.08
CA ASP A 69 12.36 2.64 -11.07
C ASP A 69 12.91 2.51 -9.64
N THR A 70 13.39 1.34 -9.30
CA THR A 70 13.96 1.05 -7.98
C THR A 70 15.28 1.77 -7.73
N LYS A 71 16.06 2.06 -8.79
CA LYS A 71 17.29 2.84 -8.68
C LYS A 71 16.95 4.31 -8.36
N GLY A 72 15.99 4.88 -9.06
CA GLY A 72 15.48 6.23 -8.78
C GLY A 72 14.90 6.35 -7.37
N GLU A 73 14.21 5.32 -6.87
CA GLU A 73 13.74 5.23 -5.49
C GLU A 73 14.89 5.34 -4.49
N HIS A 74 15.95 4.52 -4.69
CA HIS A 74 17.14 4.54 -3.86
C HIS A 74 17.84 5.91 -3.86
N GLU A 75 18.06 6.51 -5.04
CA GLU A 75 18.64 7.84 -5.17
C GLU A 75 17.78 8.90 -4.46
N GLN A 76 16.45 8.81 -4.57
CA GLN A 76 15.52 9.70 -3.88
C GLN A 76 15.62 9.56 -2.36
N PHE A 77 15.63 8.31 -1.84
CA PHE A 77 15.77 8.05 -0.40
C PHE A 77 17.07 8.66 0.14
N ARG A 78 18.20 8.39 -0.51
CA ARG A 78 19.51 8.94 -0.11
C ARG A 78 19.53 10.47 -0.10
N SER A 79 18.90 11.09 -1.09
CA SER A 79 18.83 12.56 -1.17
C SER A 79 18.11 13.20 0.03
N LEU A 80 17.14 12.49 0.61
CA LEU A 80 16.41 12.95 1.79
C LEU A 80 17.26 12.95 3.06
N LEU A 81 18.20 12.02 3.21
CA LEU A 81 19.03 11.95 4.42
C LEU A 81 19.81 13.23 4.67
N SER A 82 20.29 13.88 3.59
CA SER A 82 20.99 15.18 3.68
C SER A 82 20.09 16.31 4.18
N LYS A 83 18.75 16.17 4.03
CA LYS A 83 17.75 17.16 4.47
C LYS A 83 17.31 16.96 5.92
N LYS A 84 17.79 15.89 6.57
CA LYS A 84 17.44 15.51 7.95
C LYS A 84 15.94 15.55 8.19
N PRO A 85 15.14 14.71 7.50
CA PRO A 85 13.70 14.67 7.70
C PRO A 85 13.37 14.18 9.10
N THR A 86 12.17 14.52 9.58
CA THR A 86 11.65 14.08 10.88
C THR A 86 11.32 12.58 10.87
N GLY A 87 10.94 12.03 9.72
CA GLY A 87 10.69 10.61 9.54
C GLY A 87 10.49 10.23 8.07
N ILE A 88 10.75 8.97 7.74
CA ILE A 88 10.59 8.43 6.39
C ILE A 88 9.77 7.13 6.43
N ALA A 89 8.70 7.09 5.64
CA ALA A 89 8.08 5.85 5.20
C ALA A 89 8.65 5.47 3.83
N VAL A 90 8.92 4.19 3.56
CA VAL A 90 9.42 3.75 2.27
C VAL A 90 8.75 2.44 1.85
N SER A 91 8.34 2.37 0.58
CA SER A 91 7.90 1.11 -0.02
C SER A 91 9.06 0.50 -0.79
N ALA A 92 9.71 -0.48 -0.21
CA ALA A 92 10.97 -1.00 -0.74
C ALA A 92 10.77 -1.83 -2.02
N GLY A 93 10.96 -1.20 -3.18
CA GLY A 93 10.94 -1.87 -4.48
C GLY A 93 12.12 -2.84 -4.66
N ASP A 94 13.29 -2.47 -4.16
CA ASP A 94 14.47 -3.33 -4.01
C ASP A 94 15.01 -3.23 -2.58
N PRO A 95 14.58 -4.13 -1.67
CA PRO A 95 14.99 -4.09 -0.27
C PRO A 95 16.49 -4.25 -0.04
N ALA A 96 17.18 -5.02 -0.91
CA ALA A 96 18.60 -5.27 -0.76
C ALA A 96 19.42 -3.97 -0.97
N THR A 97 19.01 -3.18 -1.96
CA THR A 97 19.65 -1.89 -2.26
C THR A 97 19.33 -0.83 -1.20
N LEU A 98 18.10 -0.82 -0.67
CA LEU A 98 17.68 0.17 0.32
C LEU A 98 18.15 -0.11 1.76
N LYS A 99 18.51 -1.35 2.06
CA LYS A 99 18.86 -1.80 3.42
C LYS A 99 19.87 -0.89 4.10
N ASP A 100 21.01 -0.65 3.46
CA ASP A 100 22.12 0.10 4.07
C ASP A 100 21.76 1.57 4.29
N ASP A 101 20.92 2.15 3.43
CA ASP A 101 20.45 3.52 3.59
C ASP A 101 19.39 3.65 4.68
N ILE A 102 18.50 2.68 4.82
CA ILE A 102 17.55 2.59 5.96
C ILE A 102 18.35 2.48 7.28
N ASP A 103 19.35 1.60 7.31
CA ASP A 103 20.21 1.42 8.49
C ASP A 103 20.97 2.70 8.84
N ALA A 104 21.45 3.44 7.82
CA ALA A 104 22.12 4.73 7.99
C ALA A 104 21.15 5.81 8.50
N ALA A 105 19.91 5.87 8.01
CA ALA A 105 18.89 6.79 8.50
C ALA A 105 18.59 6.57 10.00
N ILE A 106 18.34 5.32 10.39
CA ILE A 106 18.10 4.95 11.80
C ILE A 106 19.30 5.33 12.68
N THR A 107 20.54 5.06 12.21
CA THR A 107 21.76 5.42 12.95
C THR A 107 21.91 6.93 13.12
N GLN A 108 21.38 7.74 12.21
CA GLN A 108 21.31 9.19 12.30
C GLN A 108 20.14 9.71 13.17
N GLY A 109 19.34 8.82 13.74
CA GLY A 109 18.17 9.17 14.57
C GLY A 109 16.93 9.54 13.76
N ILE A 110 16.90 9.23 12.46
CA ILE A 110 15.73 9.43 11.59
C ILE A 110 14.89 8.15 11.64
N PRO A 111 13.67 8.17 12.19
CA PRO A 111 12.80 7.00 12.21
C PRO A 111 12.40 6.60 10.77
N VAL A 112 12.55 5.31 10.47
CA VAL A 112 12.13 4.73 9.19
C VAL A 112 11.18 3.57 9.44
N ILE A 113 10.06 3.59 8.76
CA ILE A 113 9.12 2.46 8.65
C ILE A 113 8.98 2.06 7.20
N THR A 114 8.71 0.80 6.94
CA THR A 114 8.36 0.34 5.59
C THR A 114 6.83 0.32 5.42
N MET A 115 6.38 0.54 4.20
CA MET A 115 4.96 0.54 3.83
C MET A 115 4.77 -0.19 2.50
N ASP A 116 3.70 -0.97 2.35
CA ASP A 116 3.34 -1.72 1.14
C ASP A 116 4.33 -2.84 0.77
N SER A 117 5.59 -2.53 0.53
CA SER A 117 6.68 -3.48 0.33
C SER A 117 7.72 -3.34 1.43
N ASP A 118 8.11 -4.46 2.04
CA ASP A 118 8.96 -4.49 3.24
C ASP A 118 10.46 -4.66 2.92
N ALA A 119 11.30 -4.23 3.86
CA ALA A 119 12.74 -4.48 3.91
C ALA A 119 13.12 -5.13 5.25
N PRO A 120 12.75 -6.40 5.49
CA PRO A 120 12.83 -7.03 6.82
C PRO A 120 14.26 -7.21 7.34
N ASP A 121 15.26 -7.23 6.46
CA ASP A 121 16.68 -7.36 6.83
C ASP A 121 17.31 -6.01 7.25
N SER A 122 16.59 -4.89 7.08
CA SER A 122 17.02 -3.56 7.52
C SER A 122 16.68 -3.28 8.98
N LYS A 123 17.18 -2.16 9.51
CA LYS A 123 16.83 -1.64 10.83
C LYS A 123 15.52 -0.84 10.86
N ARG A 124 14.66 -0.98 9.85
CA ARG A 124 13.35 -0.33 9.88
C ARG A 124 12.61 -0.66 11.16
N LEU A 125 11.80 0.26 11.67
CA LEU A 125 11.16 0.07 12.98
C LEU A 125 10.05 -0.98 12.91
N PHE A 126 9.20 -0.92 11.89
CA PHE A 126 8.14 -1.90 11.61
C PHE A 126 7.61 -1.72 10.18
N PHE A 127 6.73 -2.62 9.78
CA PHE A 127 6.08 -2.62 8.47
C PHE A 127 4.59 -2.31 8.61
N ILE A 128 4.06 -1.47 7.72
CA ILE A 128 2.61 -1.21 7.57
C ILE A 128 2.21 -1.66 6.16
N GLY A 129 1.26 -2.58 6.05
CA GLY A 129 0.89 -3.06 4.72
C GLY A 129 -0.26 -4.05 4.75
N THR A 130 -0.32 -4.82 3.68
CA THR A 130 -1.19 -5.98 3.53
C THR A 130 -0.47 -7.23 3.99
N ASP A 131 -1.17 -8.13 4.68
CA ASP A 131 -0.71 -9.51 4.82
C ASP A 131 -0.79 -10.20 3.45
N ASN A 132 0.32 -10.12 2.71
CA ASN A 132 0.38 -10.56 1.32
C ASN A 132 0.22 -12.06 1.17
N TYR A 133 0.72 -12.85 2.12
CA TYR A 133 0.51 -14.29 2.12
C TYR A 133 -0.97 -14.63 2.29
N LYS A 134 -1.68 -14.01 3.25
CA LYS A 134 -3.13 -14.19 3.42
C LYS A 134 -3.93 -13.71 2.21
N ALA A 135 -3.52 -12.59 1.58
CA ALA A 135 -4.13 -12.12 0.34
C ALA A 135 -3.97 -13.18 -0.78
N GLY A 136 -2.79 -13.78 -0.90
CA GLY A 136 -2.53 -14.88 -1.82
C GLY A 136 -3.40 -16.11 -1.54
N LEU A 137 -3.55 -16.51 -0.27
CA LEU A 137 -4.45 -17.60 0.11
C LEU A 137 -5.90 -17.29 -0.26
N MET A 138 -6.36 -16.05 -0.03
CA MET A 138 -7.72 -15.62 -0.37
C MET A 138 -7.98 -15.69 -1.88
N GLY A 139 -7.09 -15.11 -2.69
CA GLY A 139 -7.18 -15.15 -4.15
C GLY A 139 -7.08 -16.57 -4.69
N GLY A 140 -6.13 -17.37 -4.17
CA GLY A 140 -5.94 -18.77 -4.54
C GLY A 140 -7.18 -19.62 -4.30
N ARG A 141 -7.84 -19.48 -3.14
CA ARG A 141 -9.10 -20.18 -2.83
C ARG A 141 -10.22 -19.78 -3.78
N LEU A 142 -10.36 -18.50 -4.10
CA LEU A 142 -11.35 -18.04 -5.07
C LEU A 142 -11.11 -18.68 -6.44
N VAL A 143 -9.88 -18.63 -6.94
CA VAL A 143 -9.50 -19.20 -8.24
C VAL A 143 -9.73 -20.71 -8.25
N ALA A 144 -9.28 -21.44 -7.23
CA ALA A 144 -9.46 -22.89 -7.13
C ALA A 144 -10.94 -23.29 -7.12
N ASN A 145 -11.76 -22.57 -6.36
CA ASN A 145 -13.21 -22.82 -6.31
C ASN A 145 -13.89 -22.54 -7.67
N ARG A 146 -13.54 -21.43 -8.33
CA ARG A 146 -14.13 -21.06 -9.63
C ARG A 146 -13.72 -21.99 -10.76
N LEU A 147 -12.50 -22.53 -10.71
CA LEU A 147 -12.00 -23.54 -11.66
C LEU A 147 -12.47 -24.96 -11.34
N GLY A 148 -13.13 -25.19 -10.18
CA GLY A 148 -13.50 -26.53 -9.75
C GLY A 148 -12.29 -27.44 -9.48
N GLY A 149 -11.18 -26.86 -9.04
CA GLY A 149 -9.96 -27.55 -8.65
C GLY A 149 -9.08 -28.03 -9.82
N LYS A 150 -9.31 -27.58 -11.05
CA LYS A 150 -8.53 -27.99 -12.22
C LYS A 150 -8.47 -26.89 -13.29
N GLY A 151 -7.32 -26.75 -13.96
CA GLY A 151 -7.11 -25.78 -15.04
C GLY A 151 -5.69 -25.27 -15.08
N ASN A 152 -5.36 -24.51 -16.12
CA ASN A 152 -4.05 -23.90 -16.30
C ASN A 152 -4.13 -22.40 -15.98
N VAL A 153 -3.21 -21.93 -15.16
CA VAL A 153 -3.18 -20.51 -14.77
C VAL A 153 -1.90 -19.85 -15.26
N LEU A 154 -2.03 -18.62 -15.74
CA LEU A 154 -0.92 -17.75 -16.09
C LEU A 154 -0.89 -16.61 -15.06
N ILE A 155 0.28 -16.34 -14.48
CA ILE A 155 0.44 -15.40 -13.37
C ILE A 155 1.33 -14.23 -13.80
N PHE A 156 0.89 -12.98 -13.60
CA PHE A 156 1.68 -11.77 -13.78
C PHE A 156 2.12 -11.21 -12.43
N THR A 157 3.43 -10.92 -12.28
CA THR A 157 4.03 -10.45 -11.01
C THR A 157 5.32 -9.66 -11.26
N PHE A 158 5.92 -9.14 -10.20
CA PHE A 158 7.33 -8.71 -10.15
C PHE A 158 8.05 -9.64 -9.18
N PRO A 159 8.81 -10.64 -9.66
CA PRO A 159 9.28 -11.75 -8.85
C PRO A 159 10.28 -11.36 -7.76
N GLU A 160 10.90 -10.17 -7.86
CA GLU A 160 11.90 -9.74 -6.88
C GLU A 160 11.29 -9.00 -5.67
N GLN A 161 10.08 -8.44 -5.78
CA GLN A 161 9.45 -7.73 -4.66
C GLN A 161 8.96 -8.69 -3.57
N PRO A 162 9.30 -8.45 -2.29
CA PRO A 162 8.92 -9.33 -1.17
C PRO A 162 7.42 -9.54 -1.03
N ASN A 163 6.63 -8.46 -1.09
CA ASN A 163 5.17 -8.50 -0.99
C ASN A 163 4.55 -9.40 -2.08
N LEU A 164 5.11 -9.40 -3.29
CA LEU A 164 4.63 -10.22 -4.40
C LEU A 164 5.11 -11.66 -4.30
N LYS A 165 6.31 -11.91 -3.76
CA LYS A 165 6.78 -13.27 -3.42
C LYS A 165 5.85 -13.94 -2.41
N GLU A 166 5.50 -13.23 -1.34
CA GLU A 166 4.56 -13.73 -0.32
C GLU A 166 3.17 -13.97 -0.89
N ARG A 167 2.65 -13.04 -1.69
CA ARG A 167 1.36 -13.19 -2.36
C ARG A 167 1.33 -14.40 -3.28
N LEU A 168 2.36 -14.56 -4.11
CA LEU A 168 2.51 -15.73 -4.98
C LEU A 168 2.59 -17.04 -4.19
N GLN A 169 3.30 -17.03 -3.05
CA GLN A 169 3.40 -18.21 -2.19
C GLN A 169 2.02 -18.65 -1.67
N GLY A 170 1.17 -17.70 -1.26
CA GLY A 170 -0.20 -18.00 -0.85
C GLY A 170 -1.01 -18.68 -1.96
N TYR A 171 -0.89 -18.24 -3.21
CA TYR A 171 -1.52 -18.93 -4.36
C TYR A 171 -0.95 -20.33 -4.55
N ARG A 172 0.37 -20.50 -4.49
CA ARG A 172 1.04 -21.79 -4.65
C ARG A 172 0.58 -22.81 -3.62
N ASP A 173 0.43 -22.40 -2.37
CA ASP A 173 0.04 -23.29 -1.28
C ASP A 173 -1.41 -23.78 -1.48
N ILE A 174 -2.33 -22.89 -1.88
CA ILE A 174 -3.69 -23.31 -2.23
C ILE A 174 -3.70 -24.23 -3.45
N PHE A 175 -2.90 -23.94 -4.48
CA PHE A 175 -2.88 -24.79 -5.68
C PHE A 175 -2.23 -26.16 -5.40
N ALA A 176 -1.33 -26.26 -4.43
CA ALA A 176 -0.79 -27.54 -3.98
C ALA A 176 -1.86 -28.45 -3.35
N GLU A 177 -2.91 -27.87 -2.76
CA GLU A 177 -4.09 -28.60 -2.27
C GLU A 177 -5.02 -29.07 -3.43
N HIS A 178 -4.80 -28.51 -4.65
CA HIS A 178 -5.60 -28.78 -5.86
C HIS A 178 -4.72 -29.25 -7.02
N PRO A 179 -4.25 -30.51 -7.03
CA PRO A 179 -3.25 -30.99 -8.01
C PRO A 179 -3.72 -30.94 -9.48
N GLY A 180 -4.99 -30.69 -9.74
CA GLY A 180 -5.51 -30.42 -11.09
C GLY A 180 -5.30 -29.00 -11.58
N ILE A 181 -4.83 -28.07 -10.72
CA ILE A 181 -4.48 -26.71 -11.13
C ILE A 181 -2.98 -26.64 -11.40
N HIS A 182 -2.63 -26.20 -12.61
CA HIS A 182 -1.25 -26.10 -13.06
C HIS A 182 -0.88 -24.64 -13.32
N ILE A 183 0.19 -24.16 -12.69
CA ILE A 183 0.79 -22.88 -13.05
C ILE A 183 1.57 -23.09 -14.34
N ALA A 184 0.98 -22.65 -15.46
CA ALA A 184 1.58 -22.79 -16.78
C ALA A 184 2.80 -21.88 -16.94
N GLU A 185 2.70 -20.65 -16.41
CA GLU A 185 3.79 -19.68 -16.48
C GLU A 185 3.62 -18.61 -15.40
N ILE A 186 4.77 -18.10 -14.93
CA ILE A 186 4.87 -16.90 -14.11
C ILE A 186 5.64 -15.86 -14.90
N VAL A 187 5.00 -14.76 -15.24
CA VAL A 187 5.53 -13.71 -16.09
C VAL A 187 5.99 -12.54 -15.24
N ASP A 188 7.25 -12.16 -15.40
CA ASP A 188 7.76 -10.90 -14.86
C ASP A 188 7.23 -9.74 -15.72
N ALA A 189 6.34 -8.96 -15.16
CA ALA A 189 5.72 -7.81 -15.84
C ALA A 189 6.68 -6.59 -15.94
N LYS A 190 7.79 -6.57 -15.22
CA LYS A 190 8.86 -5.54 -15.29
C LYS A 190 8.38 -4.09 -15.11
N GLY A 191 7.23 -3.88 -14.50
CA GLY A 191 6.60 -2.56 -14.40
C GLY A 191 6.01 -2.02 -15.72
N ASP A 192 5.96 -2.84 -16.77
CA ASP A 192 5.53 -2.46 -18.12
C ASP A 192 4.20 -3.13 -18.47
N PRO A 193 3.09 -2.36 -18.60
CA PRO A 193 1.81 -2.88 -19.08
C PRO A 193 1.88 -3.56 -20.45
N GLY A 194 2.79 -3.12 -21.33
CA GLY A 194 2.99 -3.70 -22.65
C GLY A 194 3.42 -5.17 -22.59
N VAL A 195 4.27 -5.55 -21.65
CA VAL A 195 4.67 -6.95 -21.44
C VAL A 195 3.45 -7.83 -21.12
N ILE A 196 2.53 -7.33 -20.31
CA ILE A 196 1.31 -8.04 -19.90
C ILE A 196 0.37 -8.18 -21.11
N PHE A 197 0.14 -7.05 -21.80
CA PHE A 197 -0.70 -7.02 -23.01
C PHE A 197 -0.19 -8.00 -24.06
N ASP A 198 1.09 -7.93 -24.43
CA ASP A 198 1.70 -8.76 -25.46
C ASP A 198 1.67 -10.24 -25.07
N ARG A 199 1.99 -10.59 -23.81
CA ARG A 199 1.94 -11.99 -23.38
C ARG A 199 0.51 -12.55 -23.38
N THR A 200 -0.48 -11.74 -22.97
CA THR A 200 -1.90 -12.12 -23.03
C THR A 200 -2.36 -12.28 -24.46
N MET A 201 -1.99 -11.35 -25.34
CA MET A 201 -2.27 -11.42 -26.77
C MET A 201 -1.72 -12.70 -27.40
N GLN A 202 -0.47 -13.04 -27.08
CA GLN A 202 0.17 -14.27 -27.53
C GLN A 202 -0.60 -15.52 -27.07
N ALA A 203 -1.02 -15.57 -25.80
CA ALA A 203 -1.78 -16.70 -25.26
C ALA A 203 -3.11 -16.88 -26.02
N VAL A 204 -3.80 -15.78 -26.29
CA VAL A 204 -5.08 -15.80 -27.01
C VAL A 204 -4.90 -16.20 -28.48
N GLU A 205 -3.94 -15.61 -29.20
CA GLU A 205 -3.72 -15.89 -30.61
C GLU A 205 -3.22 -17.31 -30.88
N LYS A 206 -2.37 -17.82 -30.01
CA LYS A 206 -1.89 -19.21 -30.09
C LYS A 206 -2.87 -20.23 -29.51
N LYS A 207 -4.01 -19.76 -28.98
CA LYS A 207 -5.02 -20.61 -28.30
C LYS A 207 -4.40 -21.50 -27.20
N GLU A 208 -3.49 -20.91 -26.43
CA GLU A 208 -2.88 -21.62 -25.31
C GLU A 208 -3.98 -22.05 -24.30
N PRO A 209 -3.83 -23.20 -23.64
CA PRO A 209 -4.83 -23.70 -22.72
C PRO A 209 -4.78 -23.00 -21.36
N VAL A 210 -4.94 -21.66 -21.36
CA VAL A 210 -5.01 -20.84 -20.15
C VAL A 210 -6.46 -20.69 -19.74
N ASP A 211 -6.83 -21.15 -18.54
CA ASP A 211 -8.18 -21.06 -17.97
C ASP A 211 -8.34 -19.83 -17.07
N ALA A 212 -7.27 -19.41 -16.42
CA ALA A 212 -7.26 -18.22 -15.55
C ALA A 212 -5.99 -17.37 -15.73
N PHE A 213 -6.18 -16.06 -15.67
CA PHE A 213 -5.13 -15.06 -15.54
C PHE A 213 -5.12 -14.53 -14.12
N ILE A 214 -3.98 -14.63 -13.45
CA ILE A 214 -3.79 -14.17 -12.07
C ILE A 214 -2.85 -12.97 -12.11
N CYS A 215 -3.35 -11.82 -11.70
CA CYS A 215 -2.69 -10.54 -11.76
C CYS A 215 -2.31 -10.13 -10.33
N LEU A 216 -1.05 -10.32 -9.94
CA LEU A 216 -0.59 -9.99 -8.59
C LEU A 216 -0.23 -8.50 -8.42
N VAL A 217 -0.28 -7.74 -9.51
CA VAL A 217 0.03 -6.30 -9.57
C VAL A 217 -1.13 -5.54 -10.20
N SER A 218 -1.33 -4.28 -9.80
CA SER A 218 -2.46 -3.44 -10.23
C SER A 218 -2.55 -3.28 -11.74
N ILE A 219 -1.40 -3.09 -12.42
CA ILE A 219 -1.35 -2.85 -13.87
C ILE A 219 -1.78 -4.06 -14.71
N ALA A 220 -1.91 -5.26 -14.14
CA ALA A 220 -2.05 -6.47 -14.95
C ALA A 220 -3.51 -6.79 -15.33
N ALA A 221 -4.45 -6.70 -14.41
CA ALA A 221 -5.84 -7.07 -14.69
C ALA A 221 -6.49 -6.21 -15.79
N PRO A 222 -6.28 -4.88 -15.86
CA PRO A 222 -6.76 -4.05 -16.95
C PRO A 222 -6.23 -4.45 -18.33
N GLU A 223 -4.94 -4.77 -18.42
CA GLU A 223 -4.32 -5.17 -19.71
C GLU A 223 -4.83 -6.53 -20.19
N VAL A 224 -4.97 -7.49 -19.29
CA VAL A 224 -5.60 -8.78 -19.60
C VAL A 224 -7.04 -8.57 -20.09
N ALA A 225 -7.83 -7.76 -19.38
CA ALA A 225 -9.22 -7.48 -19.72
C ALA A 225 -9.34 -6.78 -21.09
N ASP A 226 -8.43 -5.86 -21.42
CA ASP A 226 -8.40 -5.17 -22.71
C ASP A 226 -8.18 -6.18 -23.86
N VAL A 227 -7.20 -7.07 -23.75
CA VAL A 227 -6.96 -8.11 -24.75
C VAL A 227 -8.16 -9.03 -24.91
N LEU A 228 -8.73 -9.55 -23.81
CA LEU A 228 -9.88 -10.45 -23.87
C LEU A 228 -11.09 -9.77 -24.53
N THR A 229 -11.32 -8.49 -24.24
CA THR A 229 -12.40 -7.70 -24.84
C THR A 229 -12.17 -7.49 -26.32
N ARG A 230 -10.98 -7.04 -26.75
CA ARG A 230 -10.65 -6.81 -28.18
C ARG A 230 -10.74 -8.08 -29.01
N LYS A 231 -10.34 -9.22 -28.43
CA LYS A 231 -10.39 -10.52 -29.11
C LYS A 231 -11.71 -11.27 -28.91
N GLN A 232 -12.67 -10.67 -28.20
CA GLN A 232 -13.99 -11.26 -27.90
C GLN A 232 -13.88 -12.64 -27.24
N VAL A 233 -12.86 -12.82 -26.39
CA VAL A 233 -12.64 -14.06 -25.63
C VAL A 233 -13.45 -14.02 -24.35
N THR A 234 -14.27 -15.02 -24.14
CA THR A 234 -15.11 -15.17 -22.94
C THR A 234 -14.78 -16.45 -22.18
N GLY A 235 -15.27 -16.56 -20.96
CA GLY A 235 -15.12 -17.78 -20.15
C GLY A 235 -13.75 -17.94 -19.48
N LYS A 236 -12.87 -16.94 -19.58
CA LYS A 236 -11.62 -16.92 -18.83
C LYS A 236 -11.82 -16.28 -17.45
N LEU A 237 -11.20 -16.84 -16.43
CA LEU A 237 -11.17 -16.22 -15.11
C LEU A 237 -10.05 -15.19 -15.09
N VAL A 238 -10.35 -13.97 -14.63
CA VAL A 238 -9.35 -12.93 -14.37
C VAL A 238 -9.42 -12.53 -12.91
N MET A 239 -8.35 -12.79 -12.18
CA MET A 239 -8.19 -12.42 -10.76
C MET A 239 -7.21 -11.27 -10.65
N GLY A 240 -7.70 -10.10 -10.22
CA GLY A 240 -6.93 -8.88 -10.10
C GLY A 240 -6.36 -8.64 -8.70
N MET A 241 -5.58 -7.58 -8.64
CA MET A 241 -5.11 -6.93 -7.42
C MET A 241 -5.32 -5.44 -7.56
N ASP A 242 -5.66 -4.81 -6.45
CA ASP A 242 -6.02 -3.40 -6.33
C ASP A 242 -7.38 -3.03 -6.96
N ALA A 243 -7.80 -1.79 -6.74
CA ALA A 243 -9.15 -1.35 -7.08
C ALA A 243 -9.10 -0.06 -7.94
N ASP A 244 -8.15 -0.02 -8.88
CA ASP A 244 -8.09 1.04 -9.87
C ASP A 244 -9.35 1.09 -10.75
N GLU A 245 -9.62 2.26 -11.35
CA GLU A 245 -10.85 2.50 -12.10
C GLU A 245 -11.08 1.46 -13.20
N ARG A 246 -10.05 1.12 -14.01
CA ARG A 246 -10.15 0.15 -15.09
C ARG A 246 -10.45 -1.28 -14.60
N THR A 247 -9.86 -1.67 -13.46
CA THR A 247 -10.14 -2.96 -12.82
C THR A 247 -11.60 -3.03 -12.35
N LEU A 248 -12.11 -1.96 -11.72
CA LEU A 248 -13.50 -1.89 -11.27
C LEU A 248 -14.49 -1.89 -12.44
N GLU A 249 -14.21 -1.18 -13.54
CA GLU A 249 -15.00 -1.24 -14.78
C GLU A 249 -15.00 -2.66 -15.36
N GLY A 250 -13.85 -3.34 -15.36
CA GLY A 250 -13.71 -4.72 -15.78
C GLY A 250 -14.58 -5.69 -14.96
N ILE A 251 -14.71 -5.46 -13.66
CA ILE A 251 -15.62 -6.24 -12.79
C ILE A 251 -17.09 -5.91 -13.11
N GLN A 252 -17.43 -4.65 -13.32
CA GLN A 252 -18.79 -4.25 -13.69
C GLN A 252 -19.23 -4.85 -15.02
N SER A 253 -18.37 -4.86 -16.03
CA SER A 253 -18.63 -5.49 -17.33
C SER A 253 -18.60 -7.02 -17.26
N GLY A 254 -17.94 -7.61 -16.27
CA GLY A 254 -17.81 -9.05 -16.06
C GLY A 254 -16.64 -9.69 -16.81
N VAL A 255 -15.73 -8.91 -17.37
CA VAL A 255 -14.48 -9.42 -17.98
C VAL A 255 -13.48 -9.78 -16.87
N ILE A 256 -13.38 -8.96 -15.82
CA ILE A 256 -12.63 -9.28 -14.61
C ILE A 256 -13.57 -9.97 -13.62
N THR A 257 -13.15 -11.12 -13.10
CA THR A 257 -13.96 -11.93 -12.18
C THR A 257 -14.02 -11.34 -10.79
N ALA A 258 -12.88 -10.93 -10.27
CA ALA A 258 -12.73 -10.33 -8.95
C ALA A 258 -11.36 -9.65 -8.82
N THR A 259 -11.21 -8.81 -7.80
CA THR A 259 -9.93 -8.24 -7.37
C THR A 259 -9.81 -8.26 -5.84
N LEU A 260 -8.58 -8.14 -5.35
CA LEU A 260 -8.27 -7.89 -3.94
C LEU A 260 -7.82 -6.45 -3.78
N GLY A 261 -8.71 -5.59 -3.27
CA GLY A 261 -8.42 -4.18 -3.02
C GLY A 261 -7.60 -4.00 -1.75
N GLN A 262 -6.42 -3.41 -1.86
CA GLN A 262 -5.61 -2.94 -0.74
C GLN A 262 -6.11 -1.57 -0.23
N LYS A 263 -5.42 -0.98 0.74
CA LYS A 263 -5.79 0.29 1.36
C LYS A 263 -4.61 1.27 1.38
N PRO A 264 -4.09 1.70 0.22
CA PRO A 264 -2.89 2.54 0.15
C PRO A 264 -3.04 3.87 0.89
N PHE A 265 -4.23 4.49 0.81
CA PHE A 265 -4.55 5.68 1.59
C PHE A 265 -4.36 5.45 3.10
N THR A 266 -4.94 4.35 3.62
CA THR A 266 -4.88 4.03 5.05
C THR A 266 -3.46 3.71 5.50
N MET A 267 -2.72 2.94 4.69
CA MET A 267 -1.31 2.63 4.96
C MET A 267 -0.48 3.91 5.10
N ALA A 268 -0.56 4.79 4.11
CA ALA A 268 0.22 6.02 4.08
C ALA A 268 -0.20 7.02 5.17
N PHE A 269 -1.51 7.15 5.42
CA PHE A 269 -2.03 7.99 6.49
C PHE A 269 -1.50 7.53 7.87
N LEU A 270 -1.61 6.24 8.15
CA LEU A 270 -1.10 5.65 9.41
C LEU A 270 0.42 5.76 9.49
N ALA A 271 1.14 5.56 8.38
CA ALA A 271 2.59 5.67 8.34
C ALA A 271 3.07 7.05 8.83
N ILE A 272 2.49 8.13 8.29
CA ILE A 272 2.86 9.49 8.71
C ILE A 272 2.45 9.75 10.16
N LYS A 273 1.25 9.33 10.60
CA LYS A 273 0.80 9.50 11.99
C LYS A 273 1.69 8.75 12.99
N MET A 274 2.13 7.54 12.66
CA MET A 274 3.02 6.75 13.53
C MET A 274 4.45 7.27 13.53
N LEU A 275 4.95 7.81 12.40
CA LEU A 275 6.25 8.50 12.38
C LEU A 275 6.25 9.76 13.25
N ASP A 276 5.15 10.49 13.23
CA ASP A 276 4.93 11.66 14.08
C ASP A 276 4.92 11.29 15.56
N ASP A 277 4.18 10.26 15.94
CA ASP A 277 4.15 9.76 17.31
C ASP A 277 5.53 9.27 17.77
N LEU A 278 6.27 8.56 16.91
CA LEU A 278 7.66 8.15 17.20
C LEU A 278 8.63 9.32 17.37
N HIS A 279 8.38 10.43 16.67
CA HIS A 279 9.19 11.65 16.84
C HIS A 279 8.93 12.34 18.17
N HIS A 280 7.68 12.54 18.54
CA HIS A 280 7.28 13.27 19.74
C HIS A 280 7.32 12.40 21.00
N HIS A 281 7.08 11.09 20.87
CA HIS A 281 6.97 10.15 21.99
C HIS A 281 7.81 8.89 21.74
N PRO A 282 9.14 9.01 21.52
CA PRO A 282 9.97 7.85 21.24
C PRO A 282 9.95 6.89 22.43
N PRO A 283 9.60 5.60 22.23
CA PRO A 283 9.50 4.65 23.33
C PRO A 283 10.85 4.39 23.99
N VAL A 284 11.92 4.37 23.21
CA VAL A 284 13.32 4.17 23.62
C VAL A 284 14.26 4.66 22.51
N SER A 285 15.56 4.44 22.63
CA SER A 285 16.53 4.81 21.60
C SER A 285 16.26 4.11 20.27
N LEU A 286 16.20 4.87 19.17
CA LEU A 286 16.06 4.34 17.81
C LEU A 286 17.26 3.51 17.33
N LEU A 287 18.38 3.52 18.08
CA LEU A 287 19.56 2.71 17.76
C LEU A 287 19.39 1.22 18.12
N LEU A 288 18.31 0.87 18.83
CA LEU A 288 17.98 -0.53 19.12
C LEU A 288 17.40 -1.19 17.87
N ASP A 289 17.75 -2.47 17.66
CA ASP A 289 17.22 -3.27 16.56
C ASP A 289 15.85 -3.84 16.93
N PHE A 290 14.82 -3.00 16.82
CA PHE A 290 13.45 -3.37 17.16
C PHE A 290 12.88 -4.49 16.28
N ALA A 291 13.36 -4.63 15.04
CA ALA A 291 12.90 -5.68 14.14
C ALA A 291 13.29 -7.09 14.62
N ARG A 292 14.37 -7.19 15.41
CA ARG A 292 14.90 -8.46 15.94
C ARG A 292 14.67 -8.67 17.44
N ASP A 293 14.20 -7.63 18.14
CA ASP A 293 13.92 -7.73 19.55
C ASP A 293 12.53 -8.31 19.80
N SER A 294 12.47 -9.54 20.32
CA SER A 294 11.22 -10.22 20.67
C SER A 294 10.41 -9.50 21.78
N PHE A 295 11.01 -8.57 22.47
CA PHE A 295 10.38 -7.76 23.55
C PHE A 295 10.18 -6.30 23.12
N SER A 296 10.33 -6.00 21.83
CA SER A 296 10.10 -4.66 21.29
C SER A 296 8.73 -4.12 21.69
N PRO A 297 8.63 -2.88 22.17
CA PRO A 297 7.33 -2.22 22.40
C PRO A 297 6.65 -1.81 21.08
N LEU A 298 7.35 -1.86 19.94
CA LEU A 298 6.80 -1.55 18.63
C LEU A 298 6.18 -2.79 18.00
N PRO A 299 5.09 -2.65 17.23
CA PRO A 299 4.58 -3.75 16.43
C PRO A 299 5.64 -4.16 15.37
N THR A 300 5.72 -5.43 15.04
CA THR A 300 6.55 -5.86 13.89
C THR A 300 5.86 -5.59 12.57
N PHE A 301 4.52 -5.64 12.58
CA PHE A 301 3.67 -5.51 11.41
C PHE A 301 2.29 -4.92 11.78
N VAL A 302 1.82 -3.99 10.96
CA VAL A 302 0.47 -3.42 11.03
C VAL A 302 -0.29 -3.81 9.76
N ASP A 303 -1.15 -4.81 9.86
CA ASP A 303 -1.99 -5.26 8.74
C ASP A 303 -3.17 -4.30 8.53
N THR A 304 -3.26 -3.70 7.36
CA THR A 304 -4.39 -2.86 6.96
C THR A 304 -5.52 -3.66 6.32
N GLY A 305 -5.29 -4.93 6.05
CA GLY A 305 -6.23 -5.87 5.45
C GLY A 305 -6.51 -5.63 3.97
N VAL A 306 -7.15 -6.62 3.34
CA VAL A 306 -7.62 -6.55 1.95
C VAL A 306 -9.12 -6.76 1.88
N THR A 307 -9.73 -6.28 0.80
CA THR A 307 -11.16 -6.47 0.51
C THR A 307 -11.31 -7.20 -0.81
N LEU A 308 -11.99 -8.35 -0.78
CA LEU A 308 -12.41 -9.02 -2.02
C LEU A 308 -13.54 -8.24 -2.67
N ILE A 309 -13.34 -7.82 -3.91
CA ILE A 309 -14.32 -7.09 -4.72
C ILE A 309 -14.67 -7.92 -5.94
N ASP A 310 -15.95 -8.22 -6.09
CA ASP A 310 -16.50 -8.93 -7.25
C ASP A 310 -17.86 -8.34 -7.65
N LYS A 311 -18.51 -8.99 -8.63
CA LYS A 311 -19.82 -8.56 -9.14
C LYS A 311 -20.90 -8.41 -8.06
N SER A 312 -20.79 -9.14 -6.95
CA SER A 312 -21.80 -9.15 -5.89
C SER A 312 -21.74 -7.93 -4.98
N ASN A 313 -20.57 -7.32 -4.81
CA ASN A 313 -20.37 -6.23 -3.85
C ASN A 313 -19.80 -4.93 -4.44
N ILE A 314 -19.42 -4.90 -5.71
CA ILE A 314 -18.81 -3.72 -6.34
C ILE A 314 -19.70 -2.47 -6.25
N ALA A 315 -21.02 -2.59 -6.34
CA ALA A 315 -21.92 -1.44 -6.25
C ALA A 315 -21.83 -0.77 -4.87
N ALA A 316 -21.80 -1.57 -3.80
CA ALA A 316 -21.63 -1.08 -2.43
C ALA A 316 -20.24 -0.48 -2.22
N TYR A 317 -19.19 -1.11 -2.77
CA TYR A 317 -17.84 -0.59 -2.73
C TYR A 317 -17.75 0.81 -3.36
N LEU A 318 -18.25 1.00 -4.59
CA LEU A 318 -18.24 2.28 -5.29
C LEU A 318 -19.05 3.36 -4.56
N GLN A 319 -20.18 2.99 -3.94
CA GLN A 319 -20.96 3.92 -3.12
C GLN A 319 -20.15 4.43 -1.92
N THR A 320 -19.42 3.54 -1.24
CA THR A 320 -18.56 3.89 -0.11
C THR A 320 -17.43 4.82 -0.54
N GLN A 321 -16.77 4.54 -1.68
CA GLN A 321 -15.73 5.40 -2.24
C GLN A 321 -16.23 6.81 -2.57
N LYS A 322 -17.42 6.92 -3.18
CA LYS A 322 -18.04 8.23 -3.46
C LYS A 322 -18.34 9.01 -2.18
N ALA A 323 -18.87 8.35 -1.17
CA ALA A 323 -19.17 8.99 0.12
C ALA A 323 -17.90 9.50 0.84
N ALA A 324 -16.79 8.79 0.72
CA ALA A 324 -15.48 9.20 1.27
C ALA A 324 -14.92 10.44 0.54
N LYS A 325 -15.06 10.50 -0.79
CA LYS A 325 -14.59 11.65 -1.60
C LYS A 325 -15.44 12.92 -1.37
N THR A 326 -16.72 12.79 -1.01
CA THR A 326 -17.64 13.95 -0.80
C THR A 326 -17.48 14.58 0.59
N LYS A 327 -16.81 13.92 1.54
CA LYS A 327 -16.57 14.43 2.91
C LYS A 327 -15.23 15.18 3.06
N LYS A 328 -14.47 15.31 1.99
CA LYS A 328 -13.26 16.14 1.89
C LYS A 328 -13.62 17.53 1.34
#